data_d318d0a8f653f284e03effdb61115332
#
_entry.id   d318d0a8f653f284e03effdb61115332
#
_cell.length_a   1.000
_cell.length_b   1.000
_cell.length_c   1.000
_cell.angle_alpha   90.00
_cell.angle_beta   90.00
_cell.angle_gamma   90.00
#
_symmetry.space_group_name_H-M   'P 1'
#
loop_
_entity.id
_entity.type
_entity.pdbx_description
1 polymer ?
#
loop_
_entity_poly.entity_id
_entity_poly.type
_entity_poly.pdbx_seq_one_letter_code
_entity_poly.pdbx_strand_id
1 'polypeptide(L)'
;EVISNRAIELAGGERGSKKPVHPNDHVNRGQSSNDTFPTAMHIAVVCALNKRLYPAVQQLRDTLDEKAKKYDDVVMVGRTHLQDATPIRLGQVISGWVAQIDFALDGIRYADSRARELAIGGTAVGTGLNAHPDFGPTVAKHATEETGIEFKQADNLFAALSAHDALVQVSGSLRVLADALMK
;
A
#
# COMPACT_ATOMS: atom_id res chain seq x y z
N GLU A 1 10.29 3.91 -23.45
CA GLU A 1 10.05 4.19 -24.88
C GLU A 1 9.05 5.32 -25.10
N VAL A 2 7.93 5.42 -24.34
CA VAL A 2 6.93 6.49 -24.52
C VAL A 2 7.56 7.88 -24.39
N ILE A 3 8.30 8.12 -23.30
CA ILE A 3 8.98 9.41 -23.07
C ILE A 3 10.02 9.70 -24.16
N SER A 4 10.83 8.72 -24.54
CA SER A 4 11.83 8.84 -25.62
C SER A 4 11.17 9.21 -26.95
N ASN A 5 10.11 8.50 -27.34
CA ASN A 5 9.38 8.78 -28.58
C ASN A 5 8.75 10.18 -28.58
N ARG A 6 8.19 10.62 -27.44
CA ARG A 6 7.64 11.98 -27.35
C ARG A 6 8.72 13.05 -27.45
N ALA A 7 9.88 12.84 -26.82
CA ALA A 7 11.02 13.74 -26.95
C ALA A 7 11.55 13.80 -28.38
N ILE A 8 11.59 12.68 -29.10
CA ILE A 8 11.99 12.60 -30.51
C ILE A 8 11.02 13.40 -31.40
N GLU A 9 9.71 13.26 -31.21
CA GLU A 9 8.70 14.05 -31.92
C GLU A 9 8.87 15.56 -31.69
N LEU A 10 9.05 15.97 -30.41
CA LEU A 10 9.26 17.39 -30.08
C LEU A 10 10.53 17.95 -30.69
N ALA A 11 11.54 17.11 -30.91
CA ALA A 11 12.79 17.46 -31.59
C ALA A 11 12.69 17.38 -33.12
N GLY A 12 11.50 17.09 -33.69
CA GLY A 12 11.29 16.98 -35.13
C GLY A 12 11.83 15.69 -35.78
N GLY A 13 12.12 14.66 -34.95
CA GLY A 13 12.62 13.37 -35.44
C GLY A 13 11.51 12.33 -35.65
N GLU A 14 11.88 11.20 -36.24
CA GLU A 14 10.98 10.08 -36.52
C GLU A 14 10.81 9.18 -35.29
N ARG A 15 9.56 8.90 -34.92
CA ARG A 15 9.22 7.98 -33.82
C ARG A 15 9.82 6.59 -34.06
N GLY A 16 10.38 6.02 -32.99
CA GLY A 16 11.03 4.71 -33.07
C GLY A 16 12.48 4.74 -33.57
N SER A 17 12.97 5.87 -34.10
CA SER A 17 14.36 6.03 -34.57
C SER A 17 15.40 5.89 -33.44
N LYS A 18 15.00 6.07 -32.17
CA LYS A 18 15.87 6.14 -31.00
C LYS A 18 16.89 7.30 -31.05
N LYS A 19 16.68 8.25 -31.95
CA LYS A 19 17.51 9.45 -32.13
C LYS A 19 16.62 10.70 -32.19
N PRO A 20 16.99 11.82 -31.57
CA PRO A 20 18.20 12.06 -30.75
C PRO A 20 18.12 11.50 -29.30
N VAL A 21 16.98 10.92 -28.86
CA VAL A 21 16.78 10.42 -27.50
C VAL A 21 16.60 8.90 -27.50
N HIS A 22 17.58 8.19 -26.93
CA HIS A 22 17.51 6.74 -26.81
C HIS A 22 16.75 6.32 -25.52
N PRO A 23 15.81 5.34 -25.55
CA PRO A 23 15.01 5.00 -24.39
C PRO A 23 15.84 4.43 -23.21
N ASN A 24 16.84 3.61 -23.48
CA ASN A 24 17.65 2.99 -22.42
C ASN A 24 18.84 3.85 -22.00
N ASP A 25 19.53 4.49 -22.99
CA ASP A 25 20.77 5.20 -22.69
C ASP A 25 20.55 6.61 -22.12
N HIS A 26 19.39 7.22 -22.40
CA HIS A 26 19.08 8.56 -21.94
C HIS A 26 17.91 8.60 -20.93
N VAL A 27 16.77 7.95 -21.23
CA VAL A 27 15.56 8.03 -20.40
C VAL A 27 15.60 7.06 -19.23
N ASN A 28 15.94 5.79 -19.47
CA ASN A 28 15.94 4.73 -18.46
C ASN A 28 17.32 4.53 -17.81
N ARG A 29 18.17 5.55 -17.84
CA ARG A 29 19.52 5.47 -17.28
C ARG A 29 19.48 5.35 -15.77
N GLY A 30 20.26 4.39 -15.23
CA GLY A 30 20.38 4.19 -13.78
C GLY A 30 19.18 3.49 -13.12
N GLN A 31 18.29 2.90 -13.90
CA GLN A 31 17.12 2.15 -13.41
C GLN A 31 16.85 0.90 -14.25
N SER A 32 16.06 -0.02 -13.71
CA SER A 32 15.60 -1.24 -14.37
C SER A 32 14.09 -1.41 -14.14
N SER A 33 13.40 -2.20 -14.95
CA SER A 33 12.04 -2.64 -14.63
C SER A 33 12.00 -3.50 -13.36
N ASN A 34 13.13 -4.11 -12.98
CA ASN A 34 13.22 -4.94 -11.77
C ASN A 34 13.13 -4.14 -10.48
N ASP A 35 13.55 -2.88 -10.46
CA ASP A 35 13.42 -1.99 -9.30
C ASP A 35 12.28 -0.98 -9.44
N THR A 36 12.01 -0.45 -10.66
CA THR A 36 10.97 0.57 -10.85
C THR A 36 9.56 0.02 -10.75
N PHE A 37 9.29 -1.19 -11.28
CA PHE A 37 7.96 -1.78 -11.24
C PHE A 37 7.49 -2.13 -9.81
N PRO A 38 8.28 -2.85 -8.98
CA PRO A 38 7.91 -3.06 -7.58
C PRO A 38 7.80 -1.76 -6.79
N THR A 39 8.66 -0.78 -7.05
CA THR A 39 8.55 0.56 -6.45
C THR A 39 7.19 1.21 -6.77
N ALA A 40 6.76 1.17 -8.02
CA ALA A 40 5.45 1.70 -8.42
C ALA A 40 4.28 0.96 -7.76
N MET A 41 4.36 -0.37 -7.63
CA MET A 41 3.36 -1.16 -6.91
C MET A 41 3.26 -0.74 -5.45
N HIS A 42 4.40 -0.61 -4.76
CA HIS A 42 4.45 -0.19 -3.37
C HIS A 42 3.83 1.20 -3.17
N ILE A 43 4.23 2.20 -3.96
CA ILE A 43 3.68 3.55 -3.91
C ILE A 43 2.16 3.53 -4.15
N ALA A 44 1.69 2.81 -5.17
CA ALA A 44 0.28 2.74 -5.51
C ALA A 44 -0.55 2.13 -4.37
N VAL A 45 -0.09 1.01 -3.79
CA VAL A 45 -0.78 0.34 -2.68
C VAL A 45 -0.81 1.23 -1.44
N VAL A 46 0.33 1.78 -1.03
CA VAL A 46 0.42 2.67 0.14
C VAL A 46 -0.47 3.91 -0.04
N CYS A 47 -0.48 4.52 -1.22
CA CYS A 47 -1.39 5.64 -1.52
C CYS A 47 -2.85 5.23 -1.43
N ALA A 48 -3.24 4.07 -1.94
CA ALA A 48 -4.62 3.57 -1.86
C ALA A 48 -5.05 3.30 -0.41
N LEU A 49 -4.18 2.69 0.39
CA LEU A 49 -4.42 2.47 1.82
C LEU A 49 -4.66 3.79 2.55
N ASN A 50 -3.74 4.75 2.40
CA ASN A 50 -3.76 6.00 3.17
C ASN A 50 -4.84 6.97 2.71
N LYS A 51 -5.07 7.11 1.39
CA LYS A 51 -6.00 8.12 0.84
C LYS A 51 -7.44 7.62 0.74
N ARG A 52 -7.67 6.31 0.73
CA ARG A 52 -9.00 5.73 0.50
C ARG A 52 -9.44 4.76 1.61
N LEU A 53 -8.62 3.76 1.93
CA LEU A 53 -9.04 2.69 2.83
C LEU A 53 -9.16 3.18 4.28
N TYR A 54 -8.11 3.78 4.82
CA TYR A 54 -8.12 4.21 6.23
C TYR A 54 -9.26 5.17 6.54
N PRO A 55 -9.53 6.24 5.77
CA PRO A 55 -10.66 7.12 6.05
C PRO A 55 -12.00 6.39 6.04
N ALA A 56 -12.23 5.49 5.08
CA ALA A 56 -13.49 4.77 4.95
C ALA A 56 -13.72 3.77 6.09
N VAL A 57 -12.69 2.99 6.45
CA VAL A 57 -12.79 2.02 7.55
C VAL A 57 -12.88 2.71 8.91
N GLN A 58 -12.15 3.82 9.09
CA GLN A 58 -12.25 4.62 10.31
C GLN A 58 -13.67 5.19 10.50
N GLN A 59 -14.28 5.73 9.46
CA GLN A 59 -15.66 6.21 9.49
C GLN A 59 -16.64 5.11 9.88
N LEU A 60 -16.51 3.92 9.30
CA LEU A 60 -17.35 2.77 9.65
C LEU A 60 -17.15 2.38 11.14
N ARG A 61 -15.90 2.25 11.55
CA ARG A 61 -15.52 1.92 12.94
C ARG A 61 -16.15 2.89 13.94
N ASP A 62 -16.01 4.20 13.69
CA ASP A 62 -16.51 5.24 14.59
C ASP A 62 -18.04 5.26 14.62
N THR A 63 -18.70 5.07 13.48
CA THR A 63 -20.16 4.93 13.41
C THR A 63 -20.67 3.75 14.21
N LEU A 64 -19.96 2.61 14.17
CA LEU A 64 -20.29 1.43 14.97
C LEU A 64 -20.06 1.67 16.48
N ASP A 65 -18.99 2.36 16.85
CA ASP A 65 -18.69 2.71 18.24
C ASP A 65 -19.76 3.63 18.84
N GLU A 66 -20.21 4.63 18.08
CA GLU A 66 -21.35 5.48 18.50
C GLU A 66 -22.63 4.66 18.68
N LYS A 67 -22.89 3.70 17.79
CA LYS A 67 -24.06 2.82 17.92
C LYS A 67 -23.92 1.86 19.10
N ALA A 68 -22.71 1.34 19.38
CA ALA A 68 -22.45 0.51 20.56
C ALA A 68 -22.79 1.25 21.84
N LYS A 69 -22.38 2.52 21.96
CA LYS A 69 -22.71 3.37 23.12
C LYS A 69 -24.20 3.69 23.18
N LYS A 70 -24.81 4.03 22.03
CA LYS A 70 -26.24 4.41 21.96
C LYS A 70 -27.18 3.28 22.39
N TYR A 71 -26.84 2.03 22.07
CA TYR A 71 -27.67 0.86 22.31
C TYR A 71 -27.15 -0.04 23.44
N ASP A 72 -26.35 0.53 24.35
CA ASP A 72 -25.74 -0.26 25.45
C ASP A 72 -26.76 -0.71 26.50
N ASP A 73 -27.90 -0.04 26.60
CA ASP A 73 -29.00 -0.37 27.50
C ASP A 73 -30.03 -1.35 26.90
N VAL A 74 -29.96 -1.63 25.60
CA VAL A 74 -30.89 -2.50 24.90
C VAL A 74 -30.55 -3.97 25.16
N VAL A 75 -31.37 -4.64 25.97
CA VAL A 75 -31.23 -6.06 26.28
C VAL A 75 -31.84 -6.90 25.18
N MET A 76 -31.11 -7.93 24.73
CA MET A 76 -31.54 -8.89 23.72
C MET A 76 -31.15 -10.32 24.11
N VAL A 77 -31.68 -11.31 23.39
CA VAL A 77 -31.29 -12.71 23.56
C VAL A 77 -29.98 -12.96 22.82
N GLY A 78 -28.94 -13.36 23.57
CA GLY A 78 -27.73 -13.92 22.98
C GLY A 78 -27.99 -15.33 22.44
N ARG A 79 -27.25 -15.74 21.41
CA ARG A 79 -27.40 -17.05 20.78
C ARG A 79 -26.08 -17.79 20.73
N THR A 80 -26.16 -19.09 20.99
CA THR A 80 -25.10 -20.06 20.77
C THR A 80 -25.68 -21.24 19.98
N HIS A 81 -24.93 -21.81 19.05
CA HIS A 81 -25.40 -22.89 18.18
C HIS A 81 -26.75 -22.59 17.49
N LEU A 82 -26.98 -21.31 17.14
CA LEU A 82 -28.25 -20.83 16.55
C LEU A 82 -29.48 -20.96 17.46
N GLN A 83 -29.30 -21.23 18.76
CA GLN A 83 -30.35 -21.36 19.76
C GLN A 83 -30.29 -20.21 20.76
N ASP A 84 -31.43 -19.88 21.34
CA ASP A 84 -31.51 -18.89 22.41
C ASP A 84 -30.65 -19.30 23.63
N ALA A 85 -29.87 -18.36 24.14
CA ALA A 85 -28.98 -18.60 25.26
C ALA A 85 -29.19 -17.54 26.36
N THR A 86 -28.14 -16.86 26.78
CA THR A 86 -28.19 -15.89 27.87
C THR A 86 -28.50 -14.48 27.39
N PRO A 87 -29.06 -13.59 28.21
CA PRO A 87 -29.21 -12.18 27.87
C PRO A 87 -27.86 -11.52 27.56
N ILE A 88 -27.87 -10.62 26.56
CA ILE A 88 -26.74 -9.80 26.15
C ILE A 88 -27.25 -8.41 25.80
N ARG A 89 -26.41 -7.38 25.86
CA ARG A 89 -26.78 -6.05 25.39
C ARG A 89 -26.38 -5.85 23.93
N LEU A 90 -27.22 -5.17 23.17
CA LEU A 90 -26.93 -4.88 21.75
C LEU A 90 -25.64 -4.08 21.59
N GLY A 91 -25.37 -3.13 22.49
CA GLY A 91 -24.10 -2.42 22.52
C GLY A 91 -22.89 -3.33 22.66
N GLN A 92 -22.97 -4.41 23.45
CA GLN A 92 -21.89 -5.39 23.57
C GLN A 92 -21.64 -6.15 22.26
N VAL A 93 -22.69 -6.53 21.53
CA VAL A 93 -22.55 -7.17 20.20
C VAL A 93 -21.83 -6.25 19.23
N ILE A 94 -22.26 -4.97 19.14
CA ILE A 94 -21.67 -3.98 18.23
C ILE A 94 -20.22 -3.67 18.64
N SER A 95 -19.93 -3.59 19.94
CA SER A 95 -18.55 -3.37 20.43
C SER A 95 -17.58 -4.49 20.01
N GLY A 96 -18.08 -5.71 19.87
CA GLY A 96 -17.32 -6.83 19.31
C GLY A 96 -16.91 -6.59 17.85
N TRP A 97 -17.81 -6.04 17.03
CA TRP A 97 -17.49 -5.67 15.65
C TRP A 97 -16.46 -4.54 15.57
N VAL A 98 -16.59 -3.53 16.44
CA VAL A 98 -15.60 -2.45 16.56
C VAL A 98 -14.21 -3.01 16.87
N ALA A 99 -14.10 -3.89 17.86
CA ALA A 99 -12.83 -4.52 18.23
C ALA A 99 -12.22 -5.35 17.09
N GLN A 100 -13.03 -6.04 16.29
CA GLN A 100 -12.56 -6.79 15.11
C GLN A 100 -12.01 -5.85 14.01
N ILE A 101 -12.65 -4.71 13.80
CA ILE A 101 -12.17 -3.69 12.85
C ILE A 101 -10.87 -3.06 13.36
N ASP A 102 -10.77 -2.72 14.64
CA ASP A 102 -9.55 -2.20 15.26
C ASP A 102 -8.38 -3.16 15.09
N PHE A 103 -8.59 -4.45 15.38
CA PHE A 103 -7.58 -5.50 15.16
C PHE A 103 -7.12 -5.57 13.68
N ALA A 104 -8.07 -5.52 12.75
CA ALA A 104 -7.74 -5.54 11.32
C ALA A 104 -6.95 -4.31 10.88
N LEU A 105 -7.34 -3.11 11.36
CA LEU A 105 -6.62 -1.86 11.09
C LEU A 105 -5.18 -1.89 11.58
N ASP A 106 -4.92 -2.45 12.77
CA ASP A 106 -3.57 -2.56 13.32
C ASP A 106 -2.69 -3.46 12.44
N GLY A 107 -3.24 -4.59 11.96
CA GLY A 107 -2.56 -5.46 11.00
C GLY A 107 -2.25 -4.76 9.68
N ILE A 108 -3.19 -3.96 9.16
CA ILE A 108 -2.97 -3.19 7.91
C ILE A 108 -1.93 -2.08 8.13
N ARG A 109 -1.95 -1.36 9.24
CA ARG A 109 -0.95 -0.32 9.58
C ARG A 109 0.46 -0.90 9.65
N TYR A 110 0.61 -2.07 10.26
CA TYR A 110 1.90 -2.77 10.29
C TYR A 110 2.38 -3.12 8.88
N ALA A 111 1.51 -3.70 8.05
CA ALA A 111 1.84 -4.06 6.67
C ALA A 111 2.14 -2.83 5.79
N ASP A 112 1.38 -1.73 5.96
CA ASP A 112 1.62 -0.44 5.29
C ASP A 112 3.01 0.10 5.61
N SER A 113 3.44 0.07 6.87
CA SER A 113 4.78 0.52 7.26
C SER A 113 5.90 -0.22 6.54
N ARG A 114 5.74 -1.53 6.29
CA ARG A 114 6.68 -2.35 5.54
C ARG A 114 6.62 -2.09 4.03
N ALA A 115 5.43 -1.78 3.51
CA ALA A 115 5.24 -1.46 2.10
C ALA A 115 5.83 -0.09 1.69
N ARG A 116 6.23 0.76 2.64
CA ARG A 116 6.90 2.05 2.38
C ARG A 116 8.38 1.94 2.03
N GLU A 117 8.95 0.74 2.11
CA GLU A 117 10.32 0.45 1.70
C GLU A 117 10.36 0.14 0.21
N LEU A 118 11.11 0.93 -0.56
CA LEU A 118 11.13 0.90 -2.02
C LEU A 118 12.36 0.18 -2.56
N ALA A 119 12.21 -0.63 -3.60
CA ALA A 119 13.30 -1.34 -4.28
C ALA A 119 14.15 -0.43 -5.17
N ILE A 120 13.74 0.82 -5.37
CA ILE A 120 14.36 1.76 -6.29
C ILE A 120 15.85 1.99 -5.97
N GLY A 121 16.67 2.05 -7.01
CA GLY A 121 18.12 2.17 -6.90
C GLY A 121 18.86 0.84 -6.89
N GLY A 122 18.15 -0.30 -6.78
CA GLY A 122 18.76 -1.64 -6.89
C GLY A 122 19.12 -2.02 -8.33
N THR A 123 18.51 -1.36 -9.29
CA THR A 123 18.66 -1.63 -10.73
C THR A 123 18.31 -3.06 -11.12
N ALA A 124 19.19 -3.77 -11.80
CA ALA A 124 18.88 -5.10 -12.35
C ALA A 124 18.78 -6.21 -11.30
N VAL A 125 19.69 -6.21 -10.30
CA VAL A 125 19.85 -7.34 -9.35
C VAL A 125 20.07 -6.91 -7.91
N GLY A 126 19.93 -5.64 -7.59
CA GLY A 126 20.10 -5.10 -6.22
C GLY A 126 21.45 -4.46 -5.95
N THR A 127 22.39 -4.50 -6.90
CA THR A 127 23.75 -3.94 -6.73
C THR A 127 23.84 -2.44 -7.04
N GLY A 128 22.78 -1.85 -7.61
CA GLY A 128 22.82 -0.45 -8.03
C GLY A 128 23.67 -0.18 -9.28
N LEU A 129 23.92 -1.21 -10.11
CA LEU A 129 24.73 -1.09 -11.32
C LEU A 129 24.23 0.07 -12.20
N ASN A 130 25.15 0.97 -12.58
CA ASN A 130 24.90 2.16 -13.39
C ASN A 130 23.97 3.21 -12.74
N ALA A 131 23.61 3.11 -11.47
CA ALA A 131 22.90 4.15 -10.72
C ALA A 131 23.86 4.96 -9.85
N HIS A 132 23.56 6.25 -9.67
CA HIS A 132 24.25 7.05 -8.65
C HIS A 132 23.82 6.55 -7.26
N PRO A 133 24.71 6.50 -6.24
CA PRO A 133 24.35 6.06 -4.89
C PRO A 133 23.13 6.78 -4.30
N ASP A 134 22.97 8.08 -4.57
CA ASP A 134 21.87 8.88 -4.07
C ASP A 134 20.57 8.74 -4.89
N PHE A 135 20.57 7.97 -5.98
CA PHE A 135 19.40 7.86 -6.86
C PHE A 135 18.18 7.29 -6.13
N GLY A 136 18.31 6.15 -5.48
CA GLY A 136 17.20 5.51 -4.76
C GLY A 136 16.67 6.38 -3.61
N PRO A 137 17.52 6.88 -2.70
CA PRO A 137 17.10 7.80 -1.63
C PRO A 137 16.41 9.06 -2.17
N THR A 138 16.92 9.64 -3.26
CA THR A 138 16.33 10.85 -3.87
C THR A 138 14.95 10.58 -4.46
N VAL A 139 14.76 9.43 -5.16
CA VAL A 139 13.44 9.04 -5.68
C VAL A 139 12.44 8.81 -4.54
N ALA A 140 12.86 8.14 -3.47
CA ALA A 140 11.99 7.92 -2.29
C ALA A 140 11.59 9.26 -1.63
N LYS A 141 12.52 10.21 -1.54
CA LYS A 141 12.24 11.58 -1.06
C LYS A 141 11.21 12.29 -1.94
N HIS A 142 11.37 12.27 -3.26
CA HIS A 142 10.40 12.88 -4.17
C HIS A 142 9.03 12.17 -4.11
N ALA A 143 9.00 10.85 -3.99
CA ALA A 143 7.74 10.13 -3.77
C ALA A 143 7.04 10.58 -2.48
N THR A 144 7.80 10.85 -1.42
CA THR A 144 7.30 11.41 -0.17
C THR A 144 6.72 12.83 -0.37
N GLU A 145 7.45 13.70 -1.05
CA GLU A 145 7.02 15.08 -1.34
C GLU A 145 5.72 15.12 -2.18
N GLU A 146 5.64 14.29 -3.23
CA GLU A 146 4.49 14.24 -4.14
C GLU A 146 3.23 13.60 -3.51
N THR A 147 3.40 12.63 -2.63
CA THR A 147 2.27 11.88 -2.06
C THR A 147 1.82 12.41 -0.71
N GLY A 148 2.71 13.06 0.04
CA GLY A 148 2.55 13.42 1.45
C GLY A 148 2.68 12.23 2.40
N ILE A 149 3.18 11.08 1.92
CA ILE A 149 3.36 9.85 2.70
C ILE A 149 4.85 9.50 2.69
N GLU A 150 5.42 9.23 3.85
CA GLU A 150 6.84 8.92 3.98
C GLU A 150 7.20 7.59 3.29
N PHE A 151 8.17 7.63 2.39
CA PHE A 151 8.80 6.49 1.75
C PHE A 151 10.30 6.53 1.97
N LYS A 152 10.93 5.36 2.01
CA LYS A 152 12.39 5.22 2.04
C LYS A 152 12.86 4.15 1.08
N GLN A 153 14.12 4.22 0.68
CA GLN A 153 14.75 3.09 0.01
C GLN A 153 14.85 1.90 0.98
N ALA A 154 14.64 0.69 0.50
CA ALA A 154 14.79 -0.52 1.30
C ALA A 154 16.23 -0.70 1.78
N ASP A 155 16.41 -1.13 3.04
CA ASP A 155 17.73 -1.37 3.62
C ASP A 155 18.45 -2.53 2.93
N ASN A 156 17.71 -3.50 2.39
CA ASN A 156 18.22 -4.63 1.62
C ASN A 156 17.56 -4.68 0.24
N LEU A 157 18.28 -4.15 -0.76
CA LEU A 157 17.79 -4.10 -2.15
C LEU A 157 17.70 -5.49 -2.80
N PHE A 158 18.49 -6.46 -2.36
CA PHE A 158 18.42 -7.83 -2.88
C PHE A 158 17.10 -8.50 -2.49
N ALA A 159 16.67 -8.35 -1.25
CA ALA A 159 15.37 -8.82 -0.78
C ALA A 159 14.23 -8.07 -1.48
N ALA A 160 14.32 -6.75 -1.57
CA ALA A 160 13.27 -5.89 -2.15
C ALA A 160 13.03 -6.14 -3.65
N LEU A 161 14.08 -6.57 -4.41
CA LEU A 161 13.93 -6.93 -5.81
C LEU A 161 13.47 -8.36 -6.04
N SER A 162 13.80 -9.28 -5.12
CA SER A 162 13.56 -10.72 -5.32
C SER A 162 12.20 -11.20 -4.82
N ALA A 163 11.49 -10.41 -3.99
CA ALA A 163 10.24 -10.82 -3.36
C ALA A 163 9.27 -9.64 -3.21
N HIS A 164 7.98 -9.97 -3.04
CA HIS A 164 6.89 -9.01 -2.80
C HIS A 164 6.26 -9.21 -1.41
N ASP A 165 7.06 -9.57 -0.42
CA ASP A 165 6.61 -9.98 0.92
C ASP A 165 5.72 -8.93 1.58
N ALA A 166 6.08 -7.64 1.49
CA ALA A 166 5.29 -6.56 2.04
C ALA A 166 3.90 -6.44 1.39
N LEU A 167 3.80 -6.61 0.07
CA LEU A 167 2.52 -6.57 -0.65
C LEU A 167 1.66 -7.81 -0.34
N VAL A 168 2.27 -8.98 -0.18
CA VAL A 168 1.60 -10.21 0.26
C VAL A 168 1.06 -10.01 1.68
N GLN A 169 1.83 -9.39 2.57
CA GLN A 169 1.39 -9.07 3.92
C GLN A 169 0.22 -8.09 3.93
N VAL A 170 0.25 -7.03 3.10
CA VAL A 170 -0.90 -6.12 2.92
C VAL A 170 -2.13 -6.91 2.46
N SER A 171 -1.99 -7.77 1.46
CA SER A 171 -3.09 -8.60 0.96
C SER A 171 -3.67 -9.52 2.05
N GLY A 172 -2.83 -10.13 2.87
CA GLY A 172 -3.25 -10.94 4.02
C GLY A 172 -4.00 -10.12 5.07
N SER A 173 -3.51 -8.92 5.39
CA SER A 173 -4.16 -8.02 6.34
C SER A 173 -5.51 -7.50 5.82
N LEU A 174 -5.63 -7.21 4.53
CA LEU A 174 -6.91 -6.86 3.90
C LEU A 174 -7.92 -8.02 3.95
N ARG A 175 -7.45 -9.26 3.86
CA ARG A 175 -8.30 -10.44 4.02
C ARG A 175 -8.86 -10.55 5.44
N VAL A 176 -8.07 -10.22 6.47
CA VAL A 176 -8.56 -10.16 7.87
C VAL A 176 -9.65 -9.11 8.01
N LEU A 177 -9.49 -7.92 7.42
CA LEU A 177 -10.55 -6.90 7.40
C LEU A 177 -11.80 -7.41 6.68
N ALA A 178 -11.65 -8.04 5.53
CA ALA A 178 -12.79 -8.60 4.78
C ALA A 178 -13.56 -9.65 5.61
N ASP A 179 -12.86 -10.51 6.35
CA ASP A 179 -13.49 -11.47 7.26
C ASP A 179 -14.28 -10.76 8.39
N ALA A 180 -13.71 -9.73 8.98
CA ALA A 180 -14.39 -8.92 9.99
C ALA A 180 -15.66 -8.23 9.47
N LEU A 181 -15.69 -7.84 8.19
CA LEU A 181 -16.85 -7.20 7.54
C LEU A 181 -17.94 -8.21 7.10
N MET A 182 -17.67 -9.51 7.12
CA MET A 182 -18.63 -10.58 6.78
C MET A 182 -19.54 -10.97 7.95
N LYS A 183 -19.32 -10.42 9.15
CA LYS A 183 -20.12 -10.65 10.37
C LYS A 183 -21.39 -9.80 10.36
#